data_0a6a084deb52bfd949c783808703e5ec
#
_entry.id   0a6a084deb52bfd949c783808703e5ec
#
_cell.length_a   1.000
_cell.length_b   1.000
_cell.length_c   1.000
_cell.angle_alpha   90.00
_cell.angle_beta   90.00
_cell.angle_gamma   90.00
#
_symmetry.space_group_name_H-M   'P 1'
#
loop_
_entity.id
_entity.type
_entity.pdbx_description
1 polymer ?
#
loop_
_entity_poly.entity_id
_entity_poly.type
_entity_poly.pdbx_seq_one_letter_code
_entity_poly.pdbx_strand_id
1 'polypeptide(L)'
;LTAEITAMTELAHEGSVHPLTTTPVVGTPGVTYADVFTAGTKELGPEEIRVTILGSGDPFVTRSQASASVLMEVGNPQRDFFFFDLGSGSLANFNGLGLPVTSTTKVFISHLHADHVGDMPTLLWSLAKGGRRDPVEVWGPSGAHPDLGTAAYARNLEAAHAWDFASLAGHPGQSGTRIIPTEVPHDRTAVVYERNGVQISSFPVIHMLDGAVGYRLDFAGRSVVFSGDTRPCHPVVDACDGADLLIHETFPSAEVFARKAGVPPSQAEAVVNGVHTSPSMVGRVFALAGARMSAMWHLAVDHETVGPVFSQMRAHHDGPVVISQDLTVFNVTEAAVVTRQASVDPCAWPVVGESFTTGPPMSSPPVPPTWWADALITD
;
A
#
# COMPACT_ATOMS: atom_id res chain seq x y z
N LEU A 1 25.44 13.78 -11.25
CA LEU A 1 25.08 13.07 -10.00
C LEU A 1 24.99 14.04 -8.82
N THR A 2 26.02 14.83 -8.53
CA THR A 2 26.04 15.74 -7.36
C THR A 2 25.02 16.87 -7.50
N ALA A 3 24.86 17.44 -8.70
CA ALA A 3 23.89 18.52 -8.97
C ALA A 3 22.44 18.01 -8.95
N GLU A 4 22.17 16.79 -9.43
CA GLU A 4 20.85 16.18 -9.38
C GLU A 4 20.45 15.81 -7.94
N ILE A 5 21.39 15.29 -7.16
CA ILE A 5 21.15 14.98 -5.73
C ILE A 5 20.90 16.27 -4.94
N THR A 6 21.61 17.36 -5.24
CA THR A 6 21.41 18.66 -4.57
C THR A 6 20.04 19.25 -4.94
N ALA A 7 19.62 19.19 -6.20
CA ALA A 7 18.30 19.63 -6.62
C ALA A 7 17.18 18.79 -6.00
N MET A 8 17.36 17.48 -5.88
CA MET A 8 16.41 16.59 -5.22
C MET A 8 16.31 16.87 -3.70
N THR A 9 17.41 17.25 -3.06
CA THR A 9 17.44 17.60 -1.63
C THR A 9 16.78 18.96 -1.37
N GLU A 10 16.95 19.93 -2.26
CA GLU A 10 16.28 21.25 -2.19
C GLU A 10 14.77 21.12 -2.38
N LEU A 11 14.30 20.27 -3.32
CA LEU A 11 12.87 19.99 -3.54
C LEU A 11 12.20 19.37 -2.31
N ALA A 12 12.89 18.49 -1.61
CA ALA A 12 12.40 17.88 -0.36
C ALA A 12 12.29 18.92 0.79
N HIS A 13 13.06 19.99 0.74
CA HIS A 13 13.06 21.07 1.75
C HIS A 13 11.91 22.08 1.56
N GLU A 14 11.42 22.27 0.35
CA GLU A 14 10.38 23.25 0.03
C GLU A 14 8.94 22.72 0.16
N GLY A 15 8.74 21.49 0.62
CA GLY A 15 7.41 20.88 0.75
C GLY A 15 6.74 20.56 -0.59
N SER A 16 7.48 20.64 -1.69
CA SER A 16 7.01 20.20 -3.00
C SER A 16 7.09 18.68 -3.09
N VAL A 17 5.94 18.05 -3.29
CA VAL A 17 5.76 16.60 -3.30
C VAL A 17 6.00 16.12 -4.73
N HIS A 18 7.25 15.89 -5.11
CA HIS A 18 7.61 15.29 -6.39
C HIS A 18 8.28 13.93 -6.14
N PRO A 19 7.97 12.89 -6.93
CA PRO A 19 8.63 11.61 -6.78
C PRO A 19 10.14 11.76 -7.04
N LEU A 20 10.93 11.17 -6.17
CA LEU A 20 12.38 11.12 -6.33
C LEU A 20 12.71 10.08 -7.41
N THR A 21 13.00 10.56 -8.60
CA THR A 21 13.17 9.70 -9.77
C THR A 21 14.37 10.10 -10.63
N THR A 22 15.02 9.09 -11.22
CA THR A 22 16.05 9.29 -12.26
C THR A 22 15.47 9.18 -13.66
N THR A 23 14.33 8.48 -13.79
CA THR A 23 13.68 8.24 -15.08
C THR A 23 12.17 8.22 -14.84
N PRO A 24 11.49 9.39 -14.95
CA PRO A 24 10.05 9.48 -14.66
C PRO A 24 9.20 8.73 -15.69
N VAL A 25 9.76 8.41 -16.86
CA VAL A 25 9.06 7.72 -17.95
C VAL A 25 9.94 6.66 -18.57
N VAL A 26 9.40 5.45 -18.71
CA VAL A 26 9.99 4.36 -19.50
C VAL A 26 9.08 4.07 -20.68
N GLY A 27 9.64 4.01 -21.89
CA GLY A 27 8.87 3.87 -23.14
C GLY A 27 8.35 5.20 -23.67
N THR A 28 7.43 5.14 -24.63
CA THR A 28 6.82 6.32 -25.28
C THR A 28 5.31 6.32 -25.00
N PRO A 29 4.80 7.16 -24.08
CA PRO A 29 3.40 7.20 -23.77
C PRO A 29 2.54 7.55 -25.00
N GLY A 30 1.46 6.82 -25.20
CA GLY A 30 0.49 7.11 -26.29
C GLY A 30 -0.35 8.35 -26.03
N VAL A 31 -0.34 8.89 -24.80
CA VAL A 31 -1.04 10.09 -24.35
C VAL A 31 -0.12 10.94 -23.50
N THR A 32 -0.40 12.25 -23.45
CA THR A 32 0.34 13.14 -22.56
C THR A 32 -0.13 12.98 -21.12
N TYR A 33 0.80 12.79 -20.20
CA TYR A 33 0.58 12.80 -18.76
C TYR A 33 1.16 14.08 -18.18
N ALA A 34 0.40 14.77 -17.32
CA ALA A 34 0.94 15.84 -16.51
C ALA A 34 1.77 15.25 -15.35
N ASP A 35 2.85 15.93 -14.95
CA ASP A 35 3.70 15.48 -13.84
C ASP A 35 2.92 15.35 -12.54
N VAL A 36 1.96 16.28 -12.32
CA VAL A 36 1.02 16.23 -11.21
C VAL A 36 -0.28 15.56 -11.65
N PHE A 37 -0.71 14.58 -10.90
CA PHE A 37 -1.99 13.90 -11.05
C PHE A 37 -3.00 14.46 -10.05
N THR A 38 -4.09 15.04 -10.54
CA THR A 38 -5.25 15.37 -9.71
C THR A 38 -6.29 14.27 -9.85
N ALA A 39 -6.69 13.67 -8.77
CA ALA A 39 -7.68 12.59 -8.76
C ALA A 39 -8.99 13.04 -9.41
N GLY A 40 -9.65 12.15 -10.14
CA GLY A 40 -10.89 12.44 -10.88
C GLY A 40 -10.72 13.23 -12.18
N THR A 41 -9.52 13.75 -12.50
CA THR A 41 -9.30 14.52 -13.73
C THR A 41 -8.98 13.69 -14.96
N LYS A 42 -8.56 12.45 -14.76
CA LYS A 42 -8.27 11.52 -15.85
C LYS A 42 -8.79 10.13 -15.51
N GLU A 43 -9.68 9.64 -16.34
CA GLU A 43 -10.12 8.26 -16.25
C GLU A 43 -8.97 7.30 -16.54
N LEU A 44 -9.03 6.12 -15.91
CA LEU A 44 -8.13 5.02 -16.19
C LEU A 44 -8.46 4.48 -17.60
N GLY A 45 -7.44 4.37 -18.44
CA GLY A 45 -7.59 3.79 -19.79
C GLY A 45 -7.95 2.29 -19.71
N PRO A 46 -8.65 1.75 -20.73
CA PRO A 46 -8.79 0.30 -20.83
C PRO A 46 -7.39 -0.33 -20.90
N GLU A 47 -7.21 -1.48 -20.25
CA GLU A 47 -5.91 -2.20 -20.20
C GLU A 47 -4.78 -1.46 -19.46
N GLU A 48 -5.05 -0.36 -18.80
CA GLU A 48 -4.12 0.37 -17.96
C GLU A 48 -4.18 -0.12 -16.50
N ILE A 49 -3.04 -0.19 -15.83
CA ILE A 49 -2.94 -0.31 -14.38
C ILE A 49 -2.45 1.04 -13.84
N ARG A 50 -3.14 1.59 -12.85
CA ARG A 50 -2.65 2.73 -12.07
C ARG A 50 -2.27 2.26 -10.69
N VAL A 51 -1.03 2.50 -10.31
CA VAL A 51 -0.52 2.19 -8.97
C VAL A 51 -0.31 3.49 -8.23
N THR A 52 -0.86 3.61 -7.03
CA THR A 52 -0.65 4.76 -6.15
C THR A 52 -0.05 4.27 -4.83
N ILE A 53 1.08 4.81 -4.44
CA ILE A 53 1.67 4.57 -3.14
C ILE A 53 0.88 5.37 -2.12
N LEU A 54 0.03 4.72 -1.34
CA LEU A 54 -0.75 5.37 -0.27
C LEU A 54 0.08 5.60 0.98
N GLY A 55 1.04 4.72 1.23
CA GLY A 55 1.99 4.83 2.32
C GLY A 55 3.33 4.24 1.90
N SER A 56 4.36 5.06 1.96
CA SER A 56 5.72 4.73 1.52
C SER A 56 6.68 4.47 2.68
N GLY A 57 6.25 4.80 3.92
CA GLY A 57 7.05 4.74 5.12
C GLY A 57 7.15 3.34 5.71
N ASP A 58 8.07 3.24 6.66
CA ASP A 58 8.41 2.09 7.48
C ASP A 58 7.64 2.11 8.83
N PRO A 59 7.92 1.23 9.81
CA PRO A 59 7.22 1.21 11.09
C PRO A 59 7.40 2.47 11.95
N PHE A 60 8.32 3.37 11.61
CA PHE A 60 8.53 4.61 12.36
C PHE A 60 7.59 5.70 11.87
N VAL A 61 6.48 5.85 12.57
CA VAL A 61 5.41 6.81 12.20
C VAL A 61 5.94 8.23 12.13
N THR A 62 5.82 8.88 10.98
CA THR A 62 6.18 10.28 10.74
C THR A 62 4.98 11.06 10.18
N ARG A 63 5.06 12.39 10.19
CA ARG A 63 4.02 13.22 9.56
C ARG A 63 4.12 13.27 8.03
N SER A 64 5.28 12.96 7.51
CA SER A 64 5.60 13.07 6.09
C SER A 64 5.30 11.82 5.27
N GLN A 65 5.14 10.68 5.95
CA GLN A 65 4.91 9.39 5.31
C GLN A 65 3.93 8.56 6.13
N ALA A 66 2.89 8.08 5.50
CA ALA A 66 2.06 7.01 6.02
C ALA A 66 2.81 5.67 5.95
N SER A 67 2.46 4.74 6.82
CA SER A 67 3.02 3.39 6.80
C SER A 67 2.55 2.60 5.57
N ALA A 68 3.16 1.50 5.34
CA ALA A 68 3.10 0.61 4.19
C ALA A 68 1.70 0.40 3.57
N SER A 69 1.45 0.93 2.36
CA SER A 69 0.23 0.64 1.60
C SER A 69 0.36 1.04 0.13
N VAL A 70 -0.12 0.18 -0.75
CA VAL A 70 -0.16 0.41 -2.20
C VAL A 70 -1.57 0.15 -2.72
N LEU A 71 -2.10 1.09 -3.52
CA LEU A 71 -3.36 0.94 -4.23
C LEU A 71 -3.09 0.62 -5.70
N MET A 72 -3.71 -0.44 -6.22
CA MET A 72 -3.67 -0.77 -7.65
C MET A 72 -5.08 -0.71 -8.22
N GLU A 73 -5.29 0.16 -9.20
CA GLU A 73 -6.53 0.32 -9.96
C GLU A 73 -6.34 -0.29 -11.35
N VAL A 74 -7.35 -0.96 -11.89
CA VAL A 74 -7.30 -1.55 -13.23
C VAL A 74 -8.41 -1.00 -14.12
N GLY A 75 -8.09 -0.73 -15.38
CA GLY A 75 -8.98 -0.16 -16.37
C GLY A 75 -9.99 -1.16 -16.96
N ASN A 76 -10.58 -2.02 -16.12
CA ASN A 76 -11.66 -2.92 -16.52
C ASN A 76 -13.03 -2.22 -16.40
N PRO A 77 -14.10 -2.81 -16.96
CA PRO A 77 -15.46 -2.23 -16.87
C PRO A 77 -15.97 -2.06 -15.43
N GLN A 78 -15.50 -2.89 -14.49
CA GLN A 78 -15.88 -2.84 -13.09
C GLN A 78 -15.12 -1.76 -12.32
N ARG A 79 -14.06 -1.19 -12.91
CA ARG A 79 -13.15 -0.26 -12.24
C ARG A 79 -12.65 -0.81 -10.91
N ASP A 80 -12.21 -2.07 -10.94
CA ASP A 80 -11.70 -2.75 -9.75
C ASP A 80 -10.44 -2.05 -9.24
N PHE A 81 -10.32 -1.98 -7.90
CA PHE A 81 -9.08 -1.61 -7.25
C PHE A 81 -8.81 -2.51 -6.05
N PHE A 82 -7.54 -2.59 -5.68
CA PHE A 82 -7.00 -3.52 -4.71
C PHE A 82 -6.02 -2.79 -3.80
N PHE A 83 -6.16 -2.96 -2.48
CA PHE A 83 -5.14 -2.55 -1.54
C PHE A 83 -4.13 -3.67 -1.36
N PHE A 84 -2.85 -3.33 -1.40
CA PHE A 84 -1.75 -4.18 -0.99
C PHE A 84 -1.14 -3.56 0.24
N ASP A 85 -1.33 -4.22 1.38
CA ASP A 85 -1.15 -3.71 2.73
C ASP A 85 -2.00 -2.47 3.04
N LEU A 86 -2.17 -2.17 4.32
CA LEU A 86 -3.01 -1.08 4.79
C LEU A 86 -2.45 -0.50 6.10
N GLY A 87 -1.26 0.10 6.00
CA GLY A 87 -0.56 0.70 7.12
C GLY A 87 -1.18 2.01 7.60
N SER A 88 -0.79 2.42 8.80
CA SER A 88 -1.36 3.58 9.49
C SER A 88 -1.19 4.88 8.69
N GLY A 89 -2.28 5.61 8.52
CA GLY A 89 -2.32 6.90 7.80
C GLY A 89 -2.60 6.78 6.30
N SER A 90 -2.54 5.58 5.72
CA SER A 90 -2.73 5.36 4.29
C SER A 90 -4.14 5.69 3.81
N LEU A 91 -5.15 5.47 4.63
CA LEU A 91 -6.54 5.79 4.28
C LEU A 91 -6.82 7.30 4.25
N ALA A 92 -6.04 8.13 4.91
CA ALA A 92 -6.12 9.58 4.73
C ALA A 92 -5.71 9.96 3.29
N ASN A 93 -4.62 9.37 2.78
CA ASN A 93 -4.18 9.54 1.40
C ASN A 93 -5.21 8.99 0.40
N PHE A 94 -5.81 7.82 0.69
CA PHE A 94 -6.88 7.25 -0.12
C PHE A 94 -8.10 8.20 -0.21
N ASN A 95 -8.55 8.77 0.90
CA ASN A 95 -9.65 9.74 0.90
C ASN A 95 -9.31 10.95 0.03
N GLY A 96 -8.07 11.42 0.09
CA GLY A 96 -7.57 12.50 -0.76
C GLY A 96 -7.68 12.23 -2.26
N LEU A 97 -7.61 10.96 -2.68
CA LEU A 97 -7.80 10.57 -4.08
C LEU A 97 -9.25 10.68 -4.56
N GLY A 98 -10.22 10.85 -3.65
CA GLY A 98 -11.63 11.00 -4.00
C GLY A 98 -12.28 9.73 -4.55
N LEU A 99 -11.70 8.58 -4.28
CA LEU A 99 -12.26 7.29 -4.70
C LEU A 99 -13.41 6.85 -3.75
N PRO A 100 -14.44 6.16 -4.28
CA PRO A 100 -15.61 5.83 -3.47
C PRO A 100 -15.29 4.75 -2.43
N VAL A 101 -15.60 5.04 -1.16
CA VAL A 101 -15.40 4.08 -0.06
C VAL A 101 -16.26 2.82 -0.20
N THR A 102 -17.34 2.88 -0.97
CA THR A 102 -18.21 1.72 -1.23
C THR A 102 -17.49 0.60 -1.98
N SER A 103 -16.43 0.91 -2.72
CA SER A 103 -15.64 -0.06 -3.49
C SER A 103 -14.42 -0.61 -2.73
N THR A 104 -14.18 -0.19 -1.47
CA THR A 104 -13.02 -0.60 -0.65
C THR A 104 -13.23 -2.00 -0.04
N THR A 105 -13.30 -3.02 -0.87
CA THR A 105 -13.67 -4.37 -0.43
C THR A 105 -12.60 -5.43 -0.60
N LYS A 106 -11.45 -5.10 -1.23
CA LYS A 106 -10.42 -6.08 -1.57
C LYS A 106 -9.06 -5.64 -1.01
N VAL A 107 -8.54 -6.39 -0.05
CA VAL A 107 -7.26 -6.13 0.62
C VAL A 107 -6.37 -7.37 0.54
N PHE A 108 -5.14 -7.19 0.11
CA PHE A 108 -4.10 -8.21 0.04
C PHE A 108 -3.00 -7.85 1.03
N ILE A 109 -2.80 -8.66 2.05
CA ILE A 109 -1.85 -8.42 3.14
C ILE A 109 -0.61 -9.27 2.91
N SER A 110 0.57 -8.63 2.88
CA SER A 110 1.85 -9.31 2.75
C SER A 110 2.24 -10.06 4.01
N HIS A 111 2.06 -9.43 5.16
CA HIS A 111 2.29 -9.99 6.49
C HIS A 111 1.59 -9.14 7.56
N LEU A 112 1.61 -9.58 8.82
CA LEU A 112 0.75 -9.01 9.87
C LEU A 112 1.48 -8.05 10.84
N HIS A 113 2.56 -7.39 10.43
CA HIS A 113 3.14 -6.31 11.21
C HIS A 113 2.19 -5.10 11.26
N ALA A 114 2.25 -4.35 12.35
CA ALA A 114 1.33 -3.26 12.62
C ALA A 114 1.36 -2.14 11.56
N ASP A 115 2.51 -1.88 10.98
CA ASP A 115 2.70 -0.90 9.91
C ASP A 115 2.16 -1.33 8.54
N HIS A 116 1.75 -2.61 8.40
CA HIS A 116 1.09 -3.15 7.21
C HIS A 116 -0.43 -3.34 7.38
N VAL A 117 -0.94 -3.28 8.61
CA VAL A 117 -2.36 -3.53 8.90
C VAL A 117 -3.00 -2.46 9.79
N GLY A 118 -2.27 -1.39 10.11
CA GLY A 118 -2.67 -0.40 11.11
C GLY A 118 -3.97 0.35 10.81
N ASP A 119 -4.32 0.54 9.53
CA ASP A 119 -5.56 1.20 9.12
C ASP A 119 -6.73 0.21 8.88
N MET A 120 -6.57 -1.09 9.12
CA MET A 120 -7.67 -2.06 9.01
C MET A 120 -8.90 -1.67 9.86
N PRO A 121 -8.76 -1.23 11.13
CA PRO A 121 -9.90 -0.72 11.89
C PRO A 121 -10.61 0.46 11.20
N THR A 122 -9.84 1.41 10.68
CA THR A 122 -10.37 2.58 9.97
C THR A 122 -11.14 2.14 8.71
N LEU A 123 -10.60 1.22 7.93
CA LEU A 123 -11.29 0.65 6.79
C LEU A 123 -12.61 -0.01 7.18
N LEU A 124 -12.59 -0.85 8.21
CA LEU A 124 -13.76 -1.64 8.60
C LEU A 124 -14.88 -0.79 9.19
N TRP A 125 -14.56 0.03 10.18
CA TRP A 125 -15.60 0.73 10.95
C TRP A 125 -15.82 2.17 10.52
N SER A 126 -14.77 2.93 10.22
CA SER A 126 -14.94 4.33 9.83
C SER A 126 -15.52 4.46 8.42
N LEU A 127 -14.99 3.71 7.46
CA LEU A 127 -15.49 3.77 6.08
C LEU A 127 -16.82 3.06 5.90
N ALA A 128 -17.19 2.10 6.76
CA ALA A 128 -18.54 1.53 6.74
C ALA A 128 -19.60 2.58 7.14
N LYS A 129 -19.27 3.52 8.03
CA LYS A 129 -20.12 4.69 8.32
C LYS A 129 -20.30 5.59 7.09
N GLY A 130 -19.33 5.60 6.17
CA GLY A 130 -19.39 6.26 4.88
C GLY A 130 -20.24 5.55 3.82
N GLY A 131 -20.90 4.41 4.15
CA GLY A 131 -21.88 3.77 3.27
C GLY A 131 -21.49 2.46 2.64
N ARG A 132 -20.28 1.93 2.92
CA ARG A 132 -19.93 0.58 2.45
C ARG A 132 -20.84 -0.44 3.14
N ARG A 133 -21.44 -1.35 2.36
CA ARG A 133 -22.34 -2.41 2.83
C ARG A 133 -21.79 -3.80 2.63
N ASP A 134 -20.88 -3.96 1.66
CA ASP A 134 -20.26 -5.23 1.37
C ASP A 134 -19.15 -5.52 2.38
N PRO A 135 -18.99 -6.78 2.83
CA PRO A 135 -17.86 -7.20 3.64
C PRO A 135 -16.52 -6.94 2.94
N VAL A 136 -15.47 -6.79 3.73
CA VAL A 136 -14.09 -6.70 3.19
C VAL A 136 -13.56 -8.12 2.99
N GLU A 137 -13.23 -8.45 1.75
CA GLU A 137 -12.47 -9.65 1.43
C GLU A 137 -10.99 -9.37 1.70
N VAL A 138 -10.36 -10.17 2.55
CA VAL A 138 -8.95 -10.01 2.93
C VAL A 138 -8.19 -11.27 2.58
N TRP A 139 -7.27 -11.16 1.62
CA TRP A 139 -6.29 -12.18 1.30
C TRP A 139 -5.01 -11.90 2.07
N GLY A 140 -4.45 -12.90 2.70
CA GLY A 140 -3.19 -12.77 3.41
C GLY A 140 -2.63 -14.13 3.83
N PRO A 141 -1.39 -14.18 4.34
CA PRO A 141 -0.71 -15.43 4.58
C PRO A 141 -1.45 -16.33 5.58
N SER A 142 -1.39 -17.64 5.34
CA SER A 142 -1.84 -18.64 6.31
C SER A 142 -1.00 -18.66 7.58
N GLY A 143 0.22 -18.11 7.53
CA GLY A 143 1.22 -18.25 8.57
C GLY A 143 1.71 -19.71 8.72
N ALA A 144 2.86 -19.88 9.33
CA ALA A 144 3.38 -21.21 9.67
C ALA A 144 2.65 -21.84 10.87
N HIS A 145 1.83 -21.07 11.58
CA HIS A 145 1.00 -21.53 12.70
C HIS A 145 -0.40 -20.92 12.59
N PRO A 146 -1.49 -21.68 12.88
CA PRO A 146 -2.87 -21.21 12.71
C PRO A 146 -3.22 -19.90 13.47
N ASP A 147 -2.55 -19.63 14.59
CA ASP A 147 -2.77 -18.41 15.37
C ASP A 147 -2.02 -17.19 14.83
N LEU A 148 -1.16 -17.39 13.82
CA LEU A 148 -0.35 -16.35 13.19
C LEU A 148 -0.79 -16.05 11.75
N GLY A 149 -1.89 -16.66 11.29
CA GLY A 149 -2.47 -16.45 9.98
C GLY A 149 -3.52 -15.34 9.93
N THR A 150 -3.92 -14.99 8.72
CA THR A 150 -4.90 -13.94 8.42
C THR A 150 -6.28 -14.22 9.03
N ALA A 151 -6.71 -15.46 9.08
CA ALA A 151 -7.99 -15.82 9.71
C ALA A 151 -7.99 -15.57 11.24
N ALA A 152 -6.86 -15.83 11.89
CA ALA A 152 -6.70 -15.54 13.33
C ALA A 152 -6.65 -14.03 13.56
N TYR A 153 -5.93 -13.29 12.72
CA TYR A 153 -5.88 -11.83 12.75
C TYR A 153 -7.29 -11.22 12.63
N ALA A 154 -8.07 -11.62 11.61
CA ALA A 154 -9.43 -11.13 11.41
C ALA A 154 -10.34 -11.34 12.63
N ARG A 155 -10.32 -12.55 13.18
CA ARG A 155 -11.08 -12.94 14.39
C ARG A 155 -10.71 -12.07 15.61
N ASN A 156 -9.41 -11.86 15.82
CA ASN A 156 -8.91 -11.09 16.95
C ASN A 156 -9.18 -9.59 16.78
N LEU A 157 -9.09 -9.07 15.55
CA LEU A 157 -9.41 -7.69 15.22
C LEU A 157 -10.89 -7.39 15.49
N GLU A 158 -11.81 -8.25 15.04
CA GLU A 158 -13.25 -8.13 15.34
C GLU A 158 -13.49 -8.14 16.85
N ALA A 159 -12.85 -9.04 17.60
CA ALA A 159 -12.98 -9.12 19.05
C ALA A 159 -12.44 -7.86 19.77
N ALA A 160 -11.32 -7.32 19.33
CA ALA A 160 -10.72 -6.10 19.88
C ALA A 160 -11.62 -4.87 19.68
N HIS A 161 -12.44 -4.85 18.62
CA HIS A 161 -13.31 -3.73 18.25
C HIS A 161 -14.79 -4.02 18.50
N ALA A 162 -15.11 -4.92 19.43
CA ALA A 162 -16.50 -5.29 19.77
C ALA A 162 -17.39 -4.08 20.14
N TRP A 163 -16.81 -3.01 20.72
CA TRP A 163 -17.54 -1.79 21.05
C TRP A 163 -18.00 -1.05 19.78
N ASP A 164 -17.10 -0.89 18.79
CA ASP A 164 -17.45 -0.27 17.50
C ASP A 164 -18.54 -1.07 16.78
N PHE A 165 -18.39 -2.40 16.75
CA PHE A 165 -19.35 -3.29 16.13
C PHE A 165 -20.75 -3.13 16.78
N ALA A 166 -20.80 -3.12 18.11
CA ALA A 166 -22.06 -2.91 18.84
C ALA A 166 -22.65 -1.52 18.59
N SER A 167 -21.82 -0.48 18.46
CA SER A 167 -22.26 0.89 18.19
C SER A 167 -22.92 1.07 16.82
N LEU A 168 -22.63 0.18 15.87
CA LEU A 168 -23.21 0.17 14.52
C LEU A 168 -24.47 -0.71 14.40
N ALA A 169 -24.99 -1.23 15.52
CA ALA A 169 -26.21 -2.03 15.51
C ALA A 169 -27.38 -1.25 14.86
N GLY A 170 -27.98 -1.84 13.81
CA GLY A 170 -29.02 -1.20 13.03
C GLY A 170 -28.55 -0.13 12.01
N HIS A 171 -27.26 0.20 11.98
CA HIS A 171 -26.72 1.11 10.97
C HIS A 171 -26.65 0.42 9.59
N PRO A 172 -27.00 1.11 8.47
CA PRO A 172 -26.96 0.52 7.13
C PRO A 172 -25.60 -0.05 6.72
N GLY A 173 -24.50 0.48 7.25
CA GLY A 173 -23.13 0.01 7.01
C GLY A 173 -22.70 -1.17 7.89
N GLN A 174 -23.55 -1.69 8.76
CA GLN A 174 -23.16 -2.76 9.70
C GLN A 174 -22.61 -4.01 9.00
N SER A 175 -23.17 -4.42 7.87
CA SER A 175 -22.68 -5.55 7.10
C SER A 175 -21.28 -5.31 6.49
N GLY A 176 -20.95 -4.07 6.19
CA GLY A 176 -19.64 -3.65 5.67
C GLY A 176 -18.51 -3.77 6.70
N THR A 177 -18.82 -3.95 7.99
CA THR A 177 -17.80 -4.15 9.03
C THR A 177 -17.25 -5.58 9.12
N ARG A 178 -17.80 -6.50 8.34
CA ARG A 178 -17.39 -7.91 8.36
C ARG A 178 -16.15 -8.13 7.52
N ILE A 179 -15.30 -9.03 7.97
CA ILE A 179 -14.14 -9.53 7.21
C ILE A 179 -14.46 -10.92 6.67
N ILE A 180 -14.08 -11.16 5.42
CA ILE A 180 -14.03 -12.50 4.81
C ILE A 180 -12.56 -12.81 4.56
N PRO A 181 -11.88 -13.52 5.47
CA PRO A 181 -10.48 -13.85 5.30
C PRO A 181 -10.31 -15.01 4.32
N THR A 182 -9.32 -14.89 3.44
CA THR A 182 -8.83 -15.96 2.56
C THR A 182 -7.34 -16.13 2.83
N GLU A 183 -6.96 -17.25 3.43
CA GLU A 183 -5.55 -17.56 3.68
C GLU A 183 -4.88 -18.04 2.41
N VAL A 184 -3.74 -17.39 2.08
CA VAL A 184 -2.92 -17.78 0.92
C VAL A 184 -1.72 -18.62 1.37
N PRO A 185 -1.23 -19.54 0.53
CA PRO A 185 -0.05 -20.33 0.85
C PRO A 185 1.17 -19.42 1.05
N HIS A 186 1.91 -19.64 2.13
CA HIS A 186 3.13 -18.91 2.43
C HIS A 186 4.41 -19.63 1.95
N ASP A 187 4.28 -20.89 1.51
CA ASP A 187 5.39 -21.79 1.17
C ASP A 187 5.58 -22.03 -0.33
N ARG A 188 4.69 -21.52 -1.17
CA ARG A 188 4.73 -21.70 -2.62
C ARG A 188 3.99 -20.58 -3.36
N THR A 189 4.34 -20.40 -4.62
CA THR A 189 3.59 -19.51 -5.53
C THR A 189 2.22 -20.15 -5.87
N ALA A 190 1.18 -19.32 -5.82
CA ALA A 190 -0.19 -19.73 -6.16
C ALA A 190 -1.01 -18.57 -6.71
N VAL A 191 -1.92 -18.85 -7.65
CA VAL A 191 -2.98 -17.92 -8.04
C VAL A 191 -4.00 -17.88 -6.89
N VAL A 192 -4.25 -16.69 -6.34
CA VAL A 192 -5.10 -16.48 -5.16
C VAL A 192 -6.36 -15.65 -5.48
N TYR A 193 -6.36 -14.96 -6.60
CA TYR A 193 -7.50 -14.20 -7.09
C TYR A 193 -7.55 -14.25 -8.62
N GLU A 194 -8.74 -14.49 -9.19
CA GLU A 194 -8.97 -14.48 -10.62
C GLU A 194 -10.42 -14.05 -10.90
N ARG A 195 -10.64 -12.75 -11.15
CA ARG A 195 -11.95 -12.17 -11.45
C ARG A 195 -11.79 -10.96 -12.38
N ASN A 196 -12.80 -10.71 -13.24
CA ASN A 196 -12.90 -9.52 -14.08
C ASN A 196 -11.66 -9.25 -14.98
N GLY A 197 -10.96 -10.31 -15.39
CA GLY A 197 -9.74 -10.20 -16.21
C GLY A 197 -8.47 -9.88 -15.40
N VAL A 198 -8.58 -9.78 -14.08
CA VAL A 198 -7.44 -9.60 -13.18
C VAL A 198 -7.06 -10.95 -12.59
N GLN A 199 -5.77 -11.27 -12.60
CA GLN A 199 -5.18 -12.38 -11.87
C GLN A 199 -4.19 -11.84 -10.83
N ILE A 200 -4.27 -12.35 -9.59
CA ILE A 200 -3.26 -12.06 -8.57
C ILE A 200 -2.70 -13.38 -8.07
N SER A 201 -1.37 -13.47 -8.10
CA SER A 201 -0.60 -14.58 -7.54
C SER A 201 0.13 -14.12 -6.29
N SER A 202 0.21 -14.98 -5.27
CA SER A 202 1.10 -14.81 -4.12
C SER A 202 2.34 -15.66 -4.29
N PHE A 203 3.45 -15.24 -3.70
CA PHE A 203 4.69 -16.01 -3.65
C PHE A 203 5.38 -15.82 -2.30
N PRO A 204 6.14 -16.82 -1.80
CA PRO A 204 6.83 -16.73 -0.52
C PRO A 204 7.92 -15.68 -0.54
N VAL A 205 8.12 -14.98 0.58
CA VAL A 205 9.24 -14.07 0.81
C VAL A 205 9.90 -14.36 2.17
N ILE A 206 11.08 -13.80 2.41
CA ILE A 206 11.86 -14.07 3.62
C ILE A 206 11.81 -12.85 4.53
N HIS A 207 11.02 -12.94 5.59
CA HIS A 207 10.97 -11.89 6.62
C HIS A 207 11.10 -12.52 8.02
N MET A 208 10.87 -11.76 9.11
CA MET A 208 11.16 -12.14 10.50
C MET A 208 10.60 -13.53 10.90
N LEU A 209 9.38 -13.82 10.52
CA LEU A 209 8.74 -15.10 10.74
C LEU A 209 8.41 -15.78 9.41
N ASP A 210 8.39 -17.08 9.40
CA ASP A 210 7.89 -17.85 8.25
C ASP A 210 6.40 -17.56 8.07
N GLY A 211 6.02 -17.15 6.86
CA GLY A 211 4.63 -16.81 6.54
C GLY A 211 4.44 -15.53 5.75
N ALA A 212 5.45 -14.68 5.57
CA ALA A 212 5.34 -13.49 4.73
C ALA A 212 5.25 -13.84 3.25
N VAL A 213 4.48 -13.06 2.48
CA VAL A 213 4.27 -13.23 1.04
C VAL A 213 4.38 -11.92 0.26
N GLY A 214 4.83 -12.02 -0.99
CA GLY A 214 4.67 -10.97 -1.98
C GLY A 214 3.53 -11.30 -2.95
N TYR A 215 3.20 -10.34 -3.81
CA TYR A 215 2.11 -10.47 -4.78
C TYR A 215 2.52 -10.02 -6.17
N ARG A 216 1.95 -10.66 -7.19
CA ARG A 216 1.99 -10.22 -8.58
C ARG A 216 0.56 -10.05 -9.09
N LEU A 217 0.23 -8.86 -9.60
CA LEU A 217 -1.02 -8.56 -10.28
C LEU A 217 -0.79 -8.53 -11.79
N ASP A 218 -1.56 -9.32 -12.52
CA ASP A 218 -1.59 -9.36 -13.97
C ASP A 218 -2.96 -8.92 -14.49
N PHE A 219 -2.95 -7.97 -15.44
CA PHE A 219 -4.15 -7.46 -16.09
C PHE A 219 -3.85 -7.02 -17.52
N ALA A 220 -4.60 -7.53 -18.49
CA ALA A 220 -4.52 -7.13 -19.91
C ALA A 220 -3.08 -7.16 -20.48
N GLY A 221 -2.25 -8.11 -20.05
CA GLY A 221 -0.85 -8.22 -20.46
C GLY A 221 0.10 -7.23 -19.79
N ARG A 222 -0.35 -6.52 -18.74
CA ARG A 222 0.48 -5.69 -17.84
C ARG A 222 0.67 -6.40 -16.53
N SER A 223 1.78 -6.14 -15.86
CA SER A 223 2.07 -6.79 -14.59
C SER A 223 2.79 -5.87 -13.61
N VAL A 224 2.37 -5.97 -12.35
CA VAL A 224 2.96 -5.26 -11.22
C VAL A 224 3.31 -6.26 -10.13
N VAL A 225 4.55 -6.22 -9.66
CA VAL A 225 5.05 -7.06 -8.56
C VAL A 225 5.23 -6.20 -7.32
N PHE A 226 4.73 -6.69 -6.20
CA PHE A 226 4.85 -6.08 -4.87
C PHE A 226 5.53 -7.05 -3.92
N SER A 227 6.68 -6.67 -3.37
CA SER A 227 7.48 -7.57 -2.56
C SER A 227 6.90 -7.83 -1.16
N GLY A 228 6.14 -6.87 -0.59
CA GLY A 228 6.02 -6.79 0.87
C GLY A 228 7.40 -6.61 1.50
N ASP A 229 7.51 -6.87 2.81
CA ASP A 229 8.80 -6.85 3.49
C ASP A 229 9.55 -8.16 3.27
N THR A 230 10.81 -8.06 2.90
CA THR A 230 11.61 -9.23 2.57
C THR A 230 13.12 -8.98 2.60
N ARG A 231 13.88 -9.99 2.93
CA ARG A 231 15.27 -10.09 2.51
C ARG A 231 15.34 -10.31 0.99
N PRO A 232 16.48 -9.99 0.34
CA PRO A 232 16.67 -10.33 -1.06
C PRO A 232 16.44 -11.84 -1.27
N CYS A 233 15.50 -12.20 -2.15
CA CYS A 233 15.18 -13.61 -2.39
C CYS A 233 14.78 -13.89 -3.83
N HIS A 234 15.03 -15.11 -4.27
CA HIS A 234 14.73 -15.55 -5.65
C HIS A 234 13.24 -15.49 -6.01
N PRO A 235 12.28 -15.84 -5.12
CA PRO A 235 10.87 -15.78 -5.51
C PRO A 235 10.39 -14.40 -5.97
N VAL A 236 10.96 -13.30 -5.44
CA VAL A 236 10.70 -11.94 -5.96
C VAL A 236 11.23 -11.80 -7.40
N VAL A 237 12.46 -12.25 -7.64
CA VAL A 237 13.06 -12.20 -8.98
C VAL A 237 12.26 -13.03 -9.97
N ASP A 238 11.88 -14.24 -9.58
CA ASP A 238 11.09 -15.16 -10.42
C ASP A 238 9.70 -14.59 -10.73
N ALA A 239 9.06 -13.93 -9.74
CA ALA A 239 7.78 -13.25 -9.95
C ALA A 239 7.88 -12.05 -10.91
N CYS A 240 9.09 -11.52 -11.15
CA CYS A 240 9.31 -10.38 -12.05
C CYS A 240 9.50 -10.78 -13.52
N ASP A 241 9.36 -12.05 -13.89
CA ASP A 241 9.46 -12.45 -15.29
C ASP A 241 8.48 -11.64 -16.17
N GLY A 242 9.04 -10.80 -17.06
CA GLY A 242 8.29 -9.88 -17.90
C GLY A 242 7.51 -8.77 -17.17
N ALA A 243 7.84 -8.45 -15.92
CA ALA A 243 7.12 -7.44 -15.15
C ALA A 243 7.32 -6.01 -15.68
N ASP A 244 6.25 -5.23 -15.70
CA ASP A 244 6.30 -3.81 -16.05
C ASP A 244 6.80 -2.95 -14.88
N LEU A 245 6.36 -3.25 -13.66
CA LEU A 245 6.73 -2.49 -12.46
C LEU A 245 7.04 -3.47 -11.31
N LEU A 246 8.21 -3.29 -10.69
CA LEU A 246 8.55 -3.91 -9.42
C LEU A 246 8.55 -2.87 -8.31
N ILE A 247 7.70 -3.02 -7.32
CA ILE A 247 7.71 -2.26 -6.06
C ILE A 247 8.37 -3.14 -5.01
N HIS A 248 9.54 -2.72 -4.53
CA HIS A 248 10.33 -3.51 -3.60
C HIS A 248 10.69 -2.70 -2.37
N GLU A 249 10.60 -3.34 -1.20
CA GLU A 249 11.05 -2.73 0.05
C GLU A 249 12.54 -2.43 0.02
N THR A 250 12.94 -1.39 0.70
CA THR A 250 14.34 -1.17 1.04
C THR A 250 14.46 -0.37 2.34
N PHE A 251 15.43 -0.73 3.15
CA PHE A 251 15.78 0.00 4.36
C PHE A 251 17.00 0.90 4.11
N PRO A 252 17.23 1.97 4.91
CA PRO A 252 18.49 2.67 4.86
C PRO A 252 19.65 1.73 5.25
N SER A 253 20.88 2.10 4.93
CA SER A 253 22.04 1.27 5.36
C SER A 253 22.07 1.11 6.88
N ALA A 254 22.63 0.02 7.36
CA ALA A 254 22.72 -0.25 8.81
C ALA A 254 23.41 0.90 9.58
N GLU A 255 24.39 1.59 8.97
CA GLU A 255 25.04 2.77 9.56
C GLU A 255 24.05 3.93 9.74
N VAL A 256 23.29 4.27 8.69
CA VAL A 256 22.29 5.34 8.74
C VAL A 256 21.19 4.98 9.72
N PHE A 257 20.71 3.74 9.66
CA PHE A 257 19.66 3.26 10.57
C PHE A 257 20.13 3.29 12.04
N ALA A 258 21.34 2.82 12.36
CA ALA A 258 21.89 2.86 13.72
C ALA A 258 21.88 4.29 14.28
N ARG A 259 22.32 5.27 13.47
CA ARG A 259 22.37 6.67 13.87
C ARG A 259 20.96 7.26 14.08
N LYS A 260 20.03 7.00 13.18
CA LYS A 260 18.67 7.56 13.23
C LYS A 260 17.81 6.94 14.33
N ALA A 261 17.88 5.63 14.49
CA ALA A 261 17.11 4.89 15.49
C ALA A 261 17.77 4.91 16.89
N GLY A 262 19.03 5.35 17.00
CA GLY A 262 19.76 5.36 18.26
C GLY A 262 20.06 3.96 18.79
N VAL A 263 20.22 2.97 17.91
CA VAL A 263 20.49 1.57 18.27
C VAL A 263 21.95 1.19 18.03
N PRO A 264 22.47 0.16 18.74
CA PRO A 264 23.82 -0.34 18.49
C PRO A 264 24.00 -0.80 17.02
N PRO A 265 25.21 -0.63 16.42
CA PRO A 265 25.48 -1.06 15.05
C PRO A 265 25.16 -2.54 14.77
N SER A 266 25.40 -3.43 15.73
CA SER A 266 25.06 -4.86 15.59
C SER A 266 23.56 -5.12 15.53
N GLN A 267 22.76 -4.33 16.22
CA GLN A 267 21.29 -4.40 16.14
C GLN A 267 20.81 -3.85 14.80
N ALA A 268 21.36 -2.73 14.35
CA ALA A 268 21.05 -2.16 13.05
C ALA A 268 21.39 -3.12 11.91
N GLU A 269 22.53 -3.79 11.99
CA GLU A 269 22.93 -4.82 11.03
C GLU A 269 21.95 -6.00 11.00
N ALA A 270 21.52 -6.47 12.17
CA ALA A 270 20.55 -7.55 12.29
C ALA A 270 19.18 -7.16 11.70
N VAL A 271 18.75 -5.91 11.85
CA VAL A 271 17.51 -5.41 11.26
C VAL A 271 17.66 -5.27 9.74
N VAL A 272 18.63 -4.48 9.28
CA VAL A 272 18.73 -4.12 7.85
C VAL A 272 19.10 -5.30 6.96
N ASN A 273 20.07 -6.12 7.37
CA ASN A 273 20.56 -7.25 6.57
C ASN A 273 20.01 -8.60 7.02
N GLY A 274 19.43 -8.66 8.23
CA GLY A 274 18.86 -9.89 8.78
C GLY A 274 17.40 -10.12 8.43
N VAL A 275 16.61 -9.05 8.22
CA VAL A 275 15.16 -9.18 7.98
C VAL A 275 14.61 -8.28 6.85
N HIS A 276 15.38 -7.30 6.39
CA HIS A 276 15.03 -6.39 5.30
C HIS A 276 16.04 -6.44 4.14
N THR A 277 15.85 -5.56 3.16
CA THR A 277 16.75 -5.43 2.00
C THR A 277 17.53 -4.12 2.10
N SER A 278 18.85 -4.20 2.22
CA SER A 278 19.72 -3.03 2.19
C SER A 278 19.80 -2.40 0.79
N PRO A 279 20.22 -1.11 0.69
CA PRO A 279 20.22 -0.41 -0.61
C PRO A 279 21.12 -1.07 -1.68
N SER A 280 22.27 -1.61 -1.29
CA SER A 280 23.12 -2.36 -2.19
C SER A 280 22.43 -3.64 -2.70
N MET A 281 21.70 -4.33 -1.84
CA MET A 281 21.01 -5.56 -2.20
C MET A 281 19.76 -5.32 -3.02
N VAL A 282 19.01 -4.23 -2.79
CA VAL A 282 17.89 -3.89 -3.67
C VAL A 282 18.35 -3.61 -5.09
N GLY A 283 19.52 -2.96 -5.27
CA GLY A 283 20.13 -2.77 -6.59
C GLY A 283 20.43 -4.11 -7.30
N ARG A 284 20.88 -5.12 -6.55
CA ARG A 284 21.08 -6.47 -7.11
C ARG A 284 19.77 -7.15 -7.48
N VAL A 285 18.74 -7.02 -6.63
CA VAL A 285 17.40 -7.55 -6.93
C VAL A 285 16.87 -6.91 -8.21
N PHE A 286 16.95 -5.58 -8.37
CA PHE A 286 16.50 -4.89 -9.58
C PHE A 286 17.25 -5.33 -10.83
N ALA A 287 18.57 -5.50 -10.73
CA ALA A 287 19.38 -6.00 -11.87
C ALA A 287 19.00 -7.43 -12.29
N LEU A 288 18.67 -8.30 -11.35
CA LEU A 288 18.25 -9.68 -11.62
C LEU A 288 16.78 -9.75 -12.10
N ALA A 289 15.90 -8.95 -11.51
CA ALA A 289 14.48 -8.92 -11.82
C ALA A 289 14.18 -8.39 -13.23
N GLY A 290 14.96 -7.42 -13.73
CA GLY A 290 14.85 -6.89 -15.08
C GLY A 290 13.48 -6.25 -15.41
N ALA A 291 12.70 -5.80 -14.43
CA ALA A 291 11.44 -5.12 -14.65
C ALA A 291 11.63 -3.85 -15.48
N ARG A 292 10.63 -3.45 -16.28
CA ARG A 292 10.70 -2.21 -17.08
C ARG A 292 10.98 -0.98 -16.24
N MET A 293 10.40 -0.92 -15.04
CA MET A 293 10.67 0.10 -14.02
C MET A 293 10.69 -0.55 -12.64
N SER A 294 11.57 -0.05 -11.76
CA SER A 294 11.66 -0.45 -10.36
C SER A 294 11.33 0.72 -9.45
N ALA A 295 10.69 0.45 -8.31
CA ALA A 295 10.35 1.44 -7.29
C ALA A 295 10.85 0.96 -5.93
N MET A 296 11.64 1.78 -5.25
CA MET A 296 11.99 1.58 -3.85
C MET A 296 10.85 2.08 -2.97
N TRP A 297 10.45 1.28 -2.01
CA TRP A 297 9.33 1.50 -1.13
C TRP A 297 9.69 1.06 0.30
N HIS A 298 8.87 1.37 1.31
CA HIS A 298 9.10 1.03 2.71
C HIS A 298 10.41 1.62 3.23
N LEU A 299 10.60 2.90 2.95
CA LEU A 299 11.85 3.62 3.22
C LEU A 299 11.55 4.96 3.90
N ALA A 300 12.20 5.25 5.00
CA ALA A 300 12.22 6.60 5.54
C ALA A 300 12.93 7.56 4.57
N VAL A 301 12.17 8.47 3.96
CA VAL A 301 12.66 9.41 2.94
C VAL A 301 12.98 10.75 3.58
N ASP A 302 14.25 11.07 3.69
CA ASP A 302 14.74 12.37 4.13
C ASP A 302 16.14 12.67 3.57
N HIS A 303 16.68 13.85 3.91
CA HIS A 303 17.97 14.32 3.42
C HIS A 303 19.18 13.46 3.82
N GLU A 304 19.06 12.63 4.86
CA GLU A 304 20.12 11.72 5.29
C GLU A 304 20.06 10.35 4.62
N THR A 305 18.86 9.93 4.20
CA THR A 305 18.63 8.58 3.67
C THR A 305 18.73 8.53 2.14
N VAL A 306 18.13 9.48 1.43
CA VAL A 306 17.96 9.44 -0.04
C VAL A 306 19.28 9.32 -0.78
N GLY A 307 20.26 10.17 -0.48
CA GLY A 307 21.54 10.18 -1.17
C GLY A 307 22.32 8.87 -1.04
N PRO A 308 22.57 8.39 0.20
CA PRO A 308 23.24 7.11 0.44
C PRO A 308 22.50 5.91 -0.14
N VAL A 309 21.16 5.84 0.01
CA VAL A 309 20.34 4.76 -0.56
C VAL A 309 20.50 4.70 -2.07
N PHE A 310 20.32 5.83 -2.73
CA PHE A 310 20.43 5.94 -4.17
C PHE A 310 21.83 5.53 -4.68
N SER A 311 22.88 6.05 -4.06
CA SER A 311 24.27 5.75 -4.45
C SER A 311 24.61 4.27 -4.30
N GLN A 312 24.19 3.62 -3.20
CA GLN A 312 24.47 2.21 -2.96
C GLN A 312 23.66 1.30 -3.91
N MET A 313 22.41 1.63 -4.18
CA MET A 313 21.59 0.93 -5.16
C MET A 313 22.21 1.03 -6.56
N ARG A 314 22.63 2.24 -6.97
CA ARG A 314 23.24 2.48 -8.29
C ARG A 314 24.58 1.78 -8.51
N ALA A 315 25.24 1.32 -7.46
CA ALA A 315 26.43 0.48 -7.61
C ALA A 315 26.12 -0.89 -8.29
N HIS A 316 24.87 -1.30 -8.38
CA HIS A 316 24.46 -2.61 -8.90
C HIS A 316 23.35 -2.54 -9.96
N HIS A 317 22.68 -1.40 -10.14
CA HIS A 317 21.57 -1.28 -11.09
C HIS A 317 21.58 0.08 -11.79
N ASP A 318 21.66 0.06 -13.12
CA ASP A 318 21.66 1.27 -13.97
C ASP A 318 20.30 1.56 -14.62
N GLY A 319 19.33 0.65 -14.46
CA GLY A 319 18.00 0.76 -15.06
C GLY A 319 17.13 1.84 -14.43
N PRO A 320 15.91 2.02 -14.94
CA PRO A 320 14.93 2.98 -14.44
C PRO A 320 14.51 2.64 -13.00
N VAL A 321 14.60 3.63 -12.11
CA VAL A 321 14.22 3.47 -10.71
C VAL A 321 13.63 4.76 -10.14
N VAL A 322 12.68 4.59 -9.21
CA VAL A 322 12.05 5.65 -8.44
C VAL A 322 12.22 5.36 -6.95
N ILE A 323 12.55 6.37 -6.15
CA ILE A 323 12.33 6.33 -4.70
C ILE A 323 10.92 6.85 -4.47
N SER A 324 10.02 5.96 -4.05
CA SER A 324 8.63 6.30 -3.84
C SER A 324 8.42 7.15 -2.58
N GLN A 325 7.49 8.07 -2.67
CA GLN A 325 6.93 8.83 -1.55
C GLN A 325 5.42 8.57 -1.51
N ASP A 326 4.77 9.00 -0.47
CA ASP A 326 3.32 9.01 -0.40
C ASP A 326 2.74 9.72 -1.63
N LEU A 327 1.71 9.13 -2.20
CA LEU A 327 1.02 9.64 -3.39
C LEU A 327 1.86 9.65 -4.69
N THR A 328 2.99 8.92 -4.73
CA THR A 328 3.64 8.58 -6.00
C THR A 328 2.70 7.69 -6.82
N VAL A 329 2.49 8.04 -8.09
CA VAL A 329 1.58 7.35 -9.01
C VAL A 329 2.35 6.79 -10.20
N PHE A 330 2.11 5.53 -10.53
CA PHE A 330 2.60 4.90 -11.75
C PHE A 330 1.42 4.59 -12.67
N ASN A 331 1.46 5.06 -13.90
CA ASN A 331 0.54 4.64 -14.96
C ASN A 331 1.28 3.60 -15.81
N VAL A 332 0.83 2.36 -15.76
CA VAL A 332 1.41 1.20 -16.45
C VAL A 332 0.56 0.87 -17.66
N THR A 333 1.13 1.06 -18.84
CA THR A 333 0.52 0.76 -20.14
C THR A 333 1.48 -0.10 -20.99
N GLU A 334 0.99 -0.63 -22.10
CA GLU A 334 1.87 -1.33 -23.06
C GLU A 334 3.03 -0.46 -23.53
N ALA A 335 2.71 0.77 -23.89
CA ALA A 335 3.67 1.70 -24.46
C ALA A 335 4.67 2.26 -23.45
N ALA A 336 4.24 2.45 -22.20
CA ALA A 336 5.07 3.14 -21.21
C ALA A 336 4.69 2.84 -19.75
N VAL A 337 5.65 3.04 -18.85
CA VAL A 337 5.42 3.25 -17.41
C VAL A 337 5.75 4.71 -17.11
N VAL A 338 4.79 5.46 -16.60
CA VAL A 338 4.92 6.89 -16.32
C VAL A 338 4.77 7.14 -14.84
N THR A 339 5.77 7.80 -14.24
CA THR A 339 5.75 8.20 -12.83
C THR A 339 5.23 9.62 -12.70
N ARG A 340 4.33 9.83 -11.74
CA ARG A 340 3.67 11.10 -11.43
C ARG A 340 3.53 11.26 -9.93
N GLN A 341 3.15 12.46 -9.49
CA GLN A 341 2.79 12.74 -8.10
C GLN A 341 1.32 13.13 -8.02
N ALA A 342 0.55 12.48 -7.15
CA ALA A 342 -0.82 12.91 -6.91
C ALA A 342 -0.85 14.17 -6.04
N SER A 343 -1.70 15.12 -6.43
CA SER A 343 -2.08 16.26 -5.60
C SER A 343 -3.49 16.01 -5.05
N VAL A 344 -3.63 16.06 -3.75
CA VAL A 344 -4.87 15.77 -3.02
C VAL A 344 -5.25 16.92 -2.11
N ASP A 345 -6.54 17.01 -1.79
CA ASP A 345 -7.01 17.91 -0.73
C ASP A 345 -6.67 17.28 0.64
N PRO A 346 -5.83 17.93 1.46
CA PRO A 346 -5.48 17.40 2.79
C PRO A 346 -6.67 17.37 3.76
N CYS A 347 -7.77 18.03 3.43
CA CYS A 347 -9.00 18.05 4.21
C CYS A 347 -10.11 17.18 3.59
N ALA A 348 -9.80 16.35 2.61
CA ALA A 348 -10.78 15.53 1.91
C ALA A 348 -11.52 14.58 2.86
N TRP A 349 -12.83 14.56 2.72
CA TRP A 349 -13.70 13.59 3.37
C TRP A 349 -13.82 12.34 2.51
N PRO A 350 -14.11 11.17 3.14
CA PRO A 350 -14.44 9.96 2.40
C PRO A 350 -15.57 10.22 1.39
N VAL A 351 -15.35 9.82 0.14
CA VAL A 351 -16.37 9.92 -0.89
C VAL A 351 -17.43 8.84 -0.66
N VAL A 352 -18.67 9.26 -0.43
CA VAL A 352 -19.81 8.38 -0.23
C VAL A 352 -20.40 8.03 -1.60
N GLY A 353 -20.59 6.73 -1.88
CA GLY A 353 -21.24 6.32 -3.12
C GLY A 353 -22.75 6.68 -3.14
N GLU A 354 -23.33 6.74 -4.32
CA GLU A 354 -24.76 7.07 -4.54
C GLU A 354 -25.73 6.19 -3.71
N SER A 355 -25.33 4.96 -3.40
CA SER A 355 -26.14 4.01 -2.61
C SER A 355 -26.38 4.45 -1.16
N PHE A 356 -25.60 5.39 -0.63
CA PHE A 356 -25.78 5.87 0.76
C PHE A 356 -26.97 6.82 0.89
N THR A 357 -27.23 7.64 -0.10
CA THR A 357 -28.30 8.64 -0.11
C THR A 357 -29.70 8.00 -0.16
N THR A 358 -29.82 6.75 -0.62
CA THR A 358 -31.07 6.03 -0.83
C THR A 358 -31.25 4.84 0.12
N GLY A 359 -30.34 4.67 1.11
CA GLY A 359 -30.37 3.54 2.03
C GLY A 359 -31.57 3.59 2.98
N PRO A 360 -32.09 2.44 3.44
CA PRO A 360 -33.13 2.41 4.47
C PRO A 360 -32.64 3.09 5.75
N PRO A 361 -33.54 3.75 6.51
CA PRO A 361 -33.20 4.32 7.80
C PRO A 361 -32.71 3.22 8.77
N MET A 362 -32.03 3.61 9.83
CA MET A 362 -31.62 2.67 10.89
C MET A 362 -32.84 1.89 11.38
N SER A 363 -32.77 0.56 11.31
CA SER A 363 -33.92 -0.30 11.62
C SER A 363 -34.20 -0.43 13.13
N SER A 364 -33.21 -0.24 13.98
CA SER A 364 -33.32 -0.34 15.43
C SER A 364 -32.15 0.38 16.10
N PRO A 365 -32.23 1.69 16.37
CA PRO A 365 -31.19 2.36 17.14
C PRO A 365 -31.07 1.73 18.53
N PRO A 366 -29.87 1.69 19.11
CA PRO A 366 -29.68 1.24 20.47
C PRO A 366 -30.60 2.00 21.41
N VAL A 367 -31.26 1.31 22.34
CA VAL A 367 -32.07 1.97 23.36
C VAL A 367 -31.13 2.68 24.33
N PRO A 368 -31.23 4.02 24.48
CA PRO A 368 -30.33 4.74 25.35
C PRO A 368 -30.59 4.35 26.82
N PRO A 369 -29.53 4.29 27.66
CA PRO A 369 -29.68 4.10 29.08
C PRO A 369 -30.55 5.19 29.71
N THR A 370 -31.31 4.87 30.74
CA THR A 370 -32.24 5.81 31.40
C THR A 370 -31.54 7.07 31.94
N TRP A 371 -30.30 6.94 32.41
CA TRP A 371 -29.54 8.07 32.95
C TRP A 371 -29.18 9.13 31.90
N TRP A 372 -29.22 8.79 30.60
CA TRP A 372 -28.96 9.78 29.56
C TRP A 372 -29.99 10.89 29.54
N ALA A 373 -31.25 10.56 29.87
CA ALA A 373 -32.32 11.56 29.90
C ALA A 373 -32.03 12.68 30.93
N ASP A 374 -31.41 12.30 32.06
CA ASP A 374 -31.07 13.24 33.14
C ASP A 374 -29.72 13.98 32.86
N ALA A 375 -28.88 13.43 32.01
CA ALA A 375 -27.56 13.97 31.70
C ALA A 375 -27.53 14.84 30.43
N LEU A 376 -28.55 14.75 29.58
CA LEU A 376 -28.63 15.54 28.35
C LEU A 376 -28.88 17.02 28.68
N ILE A 377 -28.07 17.90 28.05
CA ILE A 377 -28.37 19.34 28.03
C ILE A 377 -29.45 19.53 26.98
N THR A 378 -30.62 19.93 27.38
CA THR A 378 -31.73 20.30 26.49
C THR A 378 -31.95 21.81 26.52
N ASP A 379 -32.46 22.39 25.42
CA ASP A 379 -32.78 23.81 25.30
C ASP A 379 -33.83 24.26 26.33
#